data_1c2db0b01ef638d28e5dfdac81d05e97
#
_entry.id   1c2db0b01ef638d28e5dfdac81d05e97
#
_cell.length_a   1.000
_cell.length_b   1.000
_cell.length_c   1.000
_cell.angle_alpha   90.00
_cell.angle_beta   90.00
_cell.angle_gamma   90.00
#
_symmetry.space_group_name_H-M   'P 1'
#
loop_
_entity.id
_entity.type
_entity.pdbx_description
1 polymer ?
#
loop_
_entity_poly.entity_id
_entity_poly.type
_entity_poly.pdbx_seq_one_letter_code
_entity_poly.pdbx_strand_id
1 'polypeptide(L)'
;IEVMAGENAVCEHLHLPVQSGSDRVLAAMKRGYSALEYRSILRRLRKARPGICVSSDFIVGFPGETAEDFEATLRLVRECGFDDSFSFLYSPRPGTPAAELADDTPQELKARRLKRLQKRIEEQAQAISAAMVGTMQRILVEGAAKKDAAELAGRTDNNRIVNFAGQ
;
A
#
# COMPACT_ATOMS: atom_id res chain seq x y z
N ILE A 1 -13.03 12.22 -3.91
CA ILE A 1 -13.74 11.59 -2.77
C ILE A 1 -15.24 11.56 -3.07
N GLU A 2 -15.83 12.67 -3.50
CA GLU A 2 -17.26 12.77 -3.81
C GLU A 2 -17.72 11.71 -4.81
N VAL A 3 -17.04 11.58 -5.95
CA VAL A 3 -17.34 10.54 -6.95
C VAL A 3 -17.25 9.14 -6.34
N MET A 4 -16.19 8.86 -5.57
CA MET A 4 -16.04 7.56 -4.91
C MET A 4 -17.13 7.29 -3.85
N ALA A 5 -17.71 8.34 -3.25
CA ALA A 5 -18.77 8.17 -2.28
C ALA A 5 -20.14 7.87 -2.92
N GLY A 6 -20.38 8.42 -4.12
CA GLY A 6 -21.69 8.37 -4.78
C GLY A 6 -21.85 7.28 -5.85
N GLU A 7 -20.74 6.79 -6.42
CA GLU A 7 -20.78 5.88 -7.57
C GLU A 7 -20.62 4.42 -7.19
N ASN A 8 -21.67 3.64 -7.30
CA ASN A 8 -21.66 2.20 -7.03
C ASN A 8 -20.83 1.39 -8.04
N ALA A 9 -20.55 1.95 -9.22
CA ALA A 9 -19.72 1.32 -10.25
C ALA A 9 -18.21 1.39 -9.91
N VAL A 10 -17.79 2.22 -8.95
CA VAL A 10 -16.41 2.31 -8.49
C VAL A 10 -16.15 1.21 -7.46
N CYS A 11 -15.14 0.38 -7.71
CA CYS A 11 -14.74 -0.69 -6.78
C CYS A 11 -14.30 -0.13 -5.41
N GLU A 12 -14.36 -0.98 -4.39
CA GLU A 12 -13.94 -0.63 -3.03
C GLU A 12 -12.44 -0.74 -2.80
N HIS A 13 -11.66 -0.36 -3.81
CA HIS A 13 -10.21 -0.37 -3.74
C HIS A 13 -9.64 0.90 -4.39
N LEU A 14 -8.70 1.56 -3.69
CA LEU A 14 -7.95 2.71 -4.21
C LEU A 14 -6.45 2.48 -4.01
N HIS A 15 -5.70 2.58 -5.09
CA HIS A 15 -4.25 2.66 -5.01
C HIS A 15 -3.81 4.12 -4.90
N LEU A 16 -3.23 4.51 -3.77
CA LEU A 16 -2.81 5.88 -3.47
C LEU A 16 -1.37 5.90 -2.96
N PRO A 17 -0.37 6.02 -3.84
CA PRO A 17 1.04 5.99 -3.48
C PRO A 17 1.45 7.16 -2.58
N VAL A 18 1.98 6.89 -1.38
CA VAL A 18 2.51 7.92 -0.46
C VAL A 18 4.02 8.06 -0.56
N GLN A 19 4.74 7.01 -0.85
CA GLN A 19 6.19 6.87 -0.99
C GLN A 19 6.97 6.87 0.33
N SER A 20 6.67 7.74 1.29
CA SER A 20 7.32 7.82 2.60
C SER A 20 6.38 8.37 3.67
N GLY A 21 6.63 8.04 4.92
CA GLY A 21 5.94 8.63 6.08
C GLY A 21 6.65 9.84 6.66
N SER A 22 7.82 10.23 6.13
CA SER A 22 8.60 11.38 6.56
C SER A 22 8.36 12.58 5.64
N ASP A 23 7.92 13.70 6.22
CA ASP A 23 7.72 14.96 5.47
C ASP A 23 9.02 15.45 4.86
N ARG A 24 10.16 15.25 5.54
CA ARG A 24 11.48 15.61 5.03
C ARG A 24 11.83 14.81 3.77
N VAL A 25 11.60 13.51 3.79
CA VAL A 25 11.83 12.63 2.63
C VAL A 25 10.84 12.96 1.51
N LEU A 26 9.56 13.17 1.82
CA LEU A 26 8.56 13.59 0.83
C LEU A 26 8.94 14.88 0.13
N ALA A 27 9.39 15.89 0.88
CA ALA A 27 9.88 17.16 0.34
C ALA A 27 11.11 16.95 -0.56
N ALA A 28 12.05 16.11 -0.17
CA ALA A 28 13.24 15.77 -0.97
C ALA A 28 12.86 14.99 -2.26
N MET A 29 11.81 14.17 -2.21
CA MET A 29 11.21 13.51 -3.38
C MET A 29 10.39 14.47 -4.24
N LYS A 30 10.29 15.76 -3.89
CA LYS A 30 9.44 16.76 -4.55
C LYS A 30 7.95 16.38 -4.56
N ARG A 31 7.47 15.74 -3.48
CA ARG A 31 6.04 15.49 -3.29
C ARG A 31 5.38 16.76 -2.72
N GLY A 32 4.26 17.16 -3.32
CA GLY A 32 3.54 18.38 -2.95
C GLY A 32 2.57 18.20 -1.77
N TYR A 33 2.80 17.23 -0.90
CA TYR A 33 1.97 16.91 0.26
C TYR A 33 2.80 16.39 1.43
N SER A 34 2.25 16.53 2.62
CA SER A 34 2.78 15.99 3.87
C SER A 34 2.12 14.66 4.26
N ALA A 35 2.75 13.92 5.17
CA ALA A 35 2.16 12.72 5.76
C ALA A 35 0.85 13.02 6.52
N LEU A 36 0.73 14.22 7.10
CA LEU A 36 -0.50 14.67 7.78
C LEU A 36 -1.64 14.87 6.78
N GLU A 37 -1.38 15.53 5.66
CA GLU A 37 -2.37 15.74 4.58
C GLU A 37 -2.80 14.41 3.98
N TYR A 38 -1.86 13.50 3.74
CA TYR A 38 -2.16 12.15 3.26
C TYR A 38 -3.12 11.41 4.23
N ARG A 39 -2.82 11.40 5.53
CA ARG A 39 -3.71 10.81 6.55
C ARG A 39 -5.09 11.48 6.57
N SER A 40 -5.14 12.80 6.37
CA SER A 40 -6.40 13.54 6.30
C SER A 40 -7.25 13.09 5.11
N ILE A 41 -6.63 12.90 3.94
CA ILE A 41 -7.31 12.38 2.75
C ILE A 41 -7.87 10.98 3.02
N LEU A 42 -7.09 10.08 3.61
CA LEU A 42 -7.55 8.73 3.95
C LEU A 42 -8.71 8.73 4.94
N ARG A 43 -8.66 9.56 5.98
CA ARG A 43 -9.77 9.68 6.94
C ARG A 43 -11.06 10.16 6.27
N ARG A 44 -10.97 11.18 5.41
CA ARG A 44 -12.12 11.68 4.64
C ARG A 44 -12.66 10.62 3.68
N LEU A 45 -11.79 9.89 3.02
CA LEU A 45 -12.15 8.81 2.12
C LEU A 45 -12.90 7.70 2.87
N ARG A 46 -12.37 7.22 4.00
CA ARG A 46 -13.01 6.17 4.82
C ARG A 46 -14.29 6.64 5.48
N LYS A 47 -14.42 7.94 5.80
CA LYS A 47 -15.70 8.50 6.26
C LYS A 47 -16.76 8.47 5.16
N ALA A 48 -16.38 8.74 3.92
CA ALA A 48 -17.27 8.73 2.77
C ALA A 48 -17.59 7.31 2.27
N ARG A 49 -16.65 6.38 2.42
CA ARG A 49 -16.76 4.97 2.00
C ARG A 49 -16.09 4.05 3.02
N PRO A 50 -16.81 3.64 4.08
CA PRO A 50 -16.20 2.93 5.24
C PRO A 50 -15.50 1.61 4.90
N GLY A 51 -15.96 0.89 3.86
CA GLY A 51 -15.39 -0.39 3.41
C GLY A 51 -14.20 -0.25 2.48
N ILE A 52 -13.78 0.97 2.11
CA ILE A 52 -12.76 1.15 1.08
C ILE A 52 -11.40 0.61 1.52
N CYS A 53 -10.84 -0.24 0.70
CA CYS A 53 -9.49 -0.77 0.81
C CYS A 53 -8.49 0.16 0.14
N VAL A 54 -7.37 0.38 0.77
CA VAL A 54 -6.33 1.27 0.24
C VAL A 54 -5.01 0.53 0.15
N SER A 55 -4.40 0.60 -1.02
CA SER A 55 -3.02 0.18 -1.24
C SER A 55 -2.11 1.38 -1.51
N SER A 56 -0.82 1.22 -1.32
CA SER A 56 0.15 2.29 -1.48
C SER A 56 1.49 1.77 -1.97
N ASP A 57 2.37 2.69 -2.39
CA ASP A 57 3.77 2.40 -2.67
C ASP A 57 4.68 3.08 -1.65
N PHE A 58 5.80 2.42 -1.35
CA PHE A 58 6.83 2.92 -0.47
C PHE A 58 8.22 2.78 -1.10
N ILE A 59 9.03 3.80 -0.94
CA ILE A 59 10.46 3.78 -1.31
C ILE A 59 11.27 3.86 -0.03
N VAL A 60 12.17 2.90 0.14
CA VAL A 60 13.08 2.80 1.29
C VAL A 60 14.52 3.07 0.84
N GLY A 61 15.30 3.70 1.69
CA GLY A 61 16.70 4.02 1.41
C GLY A 61 16.85 5.14 0.39
N PHE A 62 15.92 6.09 0.38
CA PHE A 62 16.10 7.35 -0.34
C PHE A 62 17.35 8.08 0.19
N PRO A 63 18.15 8.75 -0.66
CA PRO A 63 19.36 9.44 -0.23
C PRO A 63 19.10 10.36 0.99
N GLY A 64 19.89 10.16 2.04
CA GLY A 64 19.76 10.88 3.29
C GLY A 64 18.58 10.46 4.20
N GLU A 65 17.86 9.37 3.91
CA GLU A 65 16.85 8.82 4.82
C GLU A 65 17.46 8.40 6.16
N THR A 66 17.06 9.04 7.25
CA THR A 66 17.53 8.69 8.60
C THR A 66 16.77 7.50 9.19
N ALA A 67 17.15 7.08 10.40
CA ALA A 67 16.40 6.06 11.14
C ALA A 67 15.03 6.58 11.55
N GLU A 68 14.94 7.84 11.96
CA GLU A 68 13.69 8.51 12.35
C GLU A 68 12.71 8.64 11.19
N ASP A 69 13.20 8.92 9.97
CA ASP A 69 12.39 8.97 8.76
C ASP A 69 11.79 7.59 8.43
N PHE A 70 12.61 6.56 8.54
CA PHE A 70 12.15 5.20 8.34
C PHE A 70 11.10 4.78 9.39
N GLU A 71 11.32 5.10 10.66
CA GLU A 71 10.33 4.85 11.72
C GLU A 71 9.03 5.65 11.48
N ALA A 72 9.11 6.87 10.94
CA ALA A 72 7.93 7.63 10.54
C ALA A 72 7.13 6.89 9.44
N THR A 73 7.83 6.26 8.48
CA THR A 73 7.19 5.43 7.45
C THR A 73 6.51 4.21 8.05
N LEU A 74 7.13 3.50 8.98
CA LEU A 74 6.51 2.37 9.68
C LEU A 74 5.29 2.79 10.52
N ARG A 75 5.35 3.97 11.16
CA ARG A 75 4.20 4.53 11.87
C ARG A 75 3.05 4.82 10.91
N LEU A 76 3.33 5.44 9.77
CA LEU A 76 2.32 5.73 8.77
C LEU A 76 1.62 4.45 8.29
N VAL A 77 2.38 3.41 7.97
CA VAL A 77 1.83 2.10 7.55
C VAL A 77 0.87 1.56 8.61
N ARG A 78 1.29 1.57 9.88
CA ARG A 78 0.47 1.08 10.98
C ARG A 78 -0.81 1.87 11.18
N GLU A 79 -0.73 3.21 11.12
CA GLU A 79 -1.85 4.12 11.37
C GLU A 79 -2.84 4.16 10.21
N CYS A 80 -2.34 4.05 8.98
CA CYS A 80 -3.18 4.10 7.79
C CYS A 80 -3.89 2.78 7.48
N GLY A 81 -3.40 1.64 7.98
CA GLY A 81 -4.08 0.36 7.79
C GLY A 81 -4.25 0.02 6.31
N PHE A 82 -3.16 -0.13 5.58
CA PHE A 82 -3.19 -0.50 4.17
C PHE A 82 -3.55 -1.97 3.99
N ASP A 83 -4.38 -2.27 3.00
CA ASP A 83 -4.78 -3.64 2.66
C ASP A 83 -3.69 -4.41 1.94
N ASP A 84 -2.94 -3.70 1.11
CA ASP A 84 -1.75 -4.19 0.41
C ASP A 84 -0.86 -3.00 0.10
N SER A 85 0.42 -3.23 -0.16
CA SER A 85 1.33 -2.17 -0.55
C SER A 85 2.57 -2.74 -1.19
N PHE A 86 3.08 -2.04 -2.18
CA PHE A 86 4.37 -2.35 -2.77
C PHE A 86 5.46 -1.55 -2.09
N SER A 87 6.63 -2.14 -1.95
CA SER A 87 7.78 -1.48 -1.35
C SER A 87 9.06 -1.79 -2.11
N PHE A 88 9.83 -0.75 -2.36
CA PHE A 88 11.01 -0.79 -3.23
C PHE A 88 12.20 -0.16 -2.54
N LEU A 89 13.40 -0.64 -2.85
CA LEU A 89 14.60 0.13 -2.61
C LEU A 89 14.65 1.31 -3.58
N TYR A 90 15.13 2.45 -3.08
CA TYR A 90 15.43 3.57 -3.96
C TYR A 90 16.42 3.14 -5.05
N SER A 91 16.10 3.47 -6.28
CA SER A 91 16.97 3.30 -7.43
C SER A 91 17.08 4.65 -8.15
N PRO A 92 18.31 5.18 -8.31
CA PRO A 92 18.51 6.44 -8.99
C PRO A 92 18.04 6.37 -10.44
N ARG A 93 17.26 7.36 -10.86
CA ARG A 93 16.79 7.49 -12.24
C ARG A 93 17.54 8.61 -12.93
N PRO A 94 18.25 8.37 -14.03
CA PRO A 94 18.95 9.42 -14.76
C PRO A 94 18.05 10.61 -15.08
N GLY A 95 18.57 11.82 -14.93
CA GLY A 95 17.86 13.06 -15.19
C GLY A 95 16.92 13.52 -14.06
N THR A 96 16.90 12.83 -12.92
CA THR A 96 16.14 13.29 -11.74
C THR A 96 17.07 13.97 -10.72
N PRO A 97 16.65 15.06 -10.05
CA PRO A 97 17.46 15.70 -8.99
C PRO A 97 17.89 14.73 -7.88
N ALA A 98 17.08 13.73 -7.60
CA ALA A 98 17.39 12.73 -6.58
C ALA A 98 18.58 11.82 -6.97
N ALA A 99 18.86 11.65 -8.27
CA ALA A 99 20.00 10.86 -8.73
C ALA A 99 21.34 11.57 -8.46
N GLU A 100 21.35 12.88 -8.24
CA GLU A 100 22.51 13.70 -7.93
C GLU A 100 22.79 13.80 -6.43
N LEU A 101 21.89 13.31 -5.59
CA LEU A 101 22.07 13.34 -4.15
C LEU A 101 23.11 12.30 -3.71
N ALA A 102 23.98 12.68 -2.79
CA ALA A 102 24.90 11.77 -2.14
C ALA A 102 24.11 10.68 -1.39
N ASP A 103 24.50 9.44 -1.60
CA ASP A 103 23.85 8.27 -1.00
C ASP A 103 24.88 7.37 -0.32
N ASP A 104 25.18 7.69 0.91
CA ASP A 104 26.18 7.00 1.75
C ASP A 104 25.52 5.87 2.58
N THR A 105 24.20 5.66 2.44
CA THR A 105 23.50 4.63 3.21
C THR A 105 23.91 3.24 2.74
N PRO A 106 24.48 2.38 3.62
CA PRO A 106 24.89 1.03 3.25
C PRO A 106 23.73 0.21 2.68
N GLN A 107 23.99 -0.56 1.63
CA GLN A 107 22.98 -1.41 0.98
C GLN A 107 22.35 -2.42 1.96
N GLU A 108 23.16 -2.96 2.88
CA GLU A 108 22.67 -3.87 3.91
C GLU A 108 21.64 -3.21 4.83
N LEU A 109 21.84 -1.92 5.18
CA LEU A 109 20.89 -1.16 5.98
C LEU A 109 19.58 -0.93 5.21
N LYS A 110 19.66 -0.57 3.92
CA LYS A 110 18.49 -0.42 3.05
C LYS A 110 17.71 -1.72 2.93
N ALA A 111 18.40 -2.84 2.66
CA ALA A 111 17.78 -4.16 2.56
C ALA A 111 17.11 -4.58 3.87
N ARG A 112 17.73 -4.32 5.01
CA ARG A 112 17.16 -4.59 6.34
C ARG A 112 15.91 -3.74 6.61
N ARG A 113 15.92 -2.45 6.25
CA ARG A 113 14.75 -1.57 6.33
C ARG A 113 13.62 -2.08 5.44
N LEU A 114 13.92 -2.42 4.19
CA LEU A 114 12.93 -2.95 3.25
C LEU A 114 12.27 -4.22 3.80
N LYS A 115 13.05 -5.18 4.26
CA LYS A 115 12.54 -6.43 4.86
C LYS A 115 11.63 -6.15 6.06
N ARG A 116 12.00 -5.18 6.91
CA ARG A 116 11.20 -4.79 8.07
C ARG A 116 9.88 -4.14 7.67
N LEU A 117 9.88 -3.31 6.64
CA LEU A 117 8.68 -2.69 6.08
C LEU A 117 7.76 -3.74 5.45
N GLN A 118 8.30 -4.64 4.62
CA GLN A 118 7.55 -5.72 3.98
C GLN A 118 6.88 -6.62 5.00
N LYS A 119 7.61 -7.03 6.04
CA LYS A 119 7.06 -7.82 7.14
C LYS A 119 5.87 -7.10 7.79
N ARG A 120 5.99 -5.79 8.04
CA ARG A 120 4.89 -5.00 8.64
C ARG A 120 3.66 -4.94 7.76
N ILE A 121 3.85 -4.74 6.44
CA ILE A 121 2.75 -4.72 5.47
C ILE A 121 2.08 -6.09 5.40
N GLU A 122 2.86 -7.16 5.34
CA GLU A 122 2.35 -8.53 5.29
C GLU A 122 1.53 -8.91 6.53
N GLU A 123 2.04 -8.63 7.73
CA GLU A 123 1.32 -8.87 8.98
C GLU A 123 -0.05 -8.17 9.00
N GLN A 124 -0.10 -6.96 8.46
CA GLN A 124 -1.34 -6.18 8.39
C GLN A 124 -2.31 -6.76 7.35
N ALA A 125 -1.83 -7.10 6.16
CA ALA A 125 -2.62 -7.74 5.11
C ALA A 125 -3.19 -9.09 5.57
N GLN A 126 -2.39 -9.88 6.31
CA GLN A 126 -2.84 -11.14 6.90
C GLN A 126 -3.92 -10.92 7.96
N ALA A 127 -3.77 -9.92 8.83
CA ALA A 127 -4.78 -9.59 9.84
C ALA A 127 -6.11 -9.16 9.20
N ILE A 128 -6.07 -8.36 8.13
CA ILE A 128 -7.26 -7.96 7.37
C ILE A 128 -7.91 -9.19 6.72
N SER A 129 -7.12 -10.06 6.10
CA SER A 129 -7.62 -11.29 5.47
C SER A 129 -8.24 -12.24 6.49
N ALA A 130 -7.63 -12.39 7.66
CA ALA A 130 -8.16 -13.21 8.75
C ALA A 130 -9.51 -12.70 9.27
N ALA A 131 -9.69 -11.38 9.33
CA ALA A 131 -10.96 -10.77 9.73
C ALA A 131 -12.10 -11.00 8.73
N MET A 132 -11.79 -11.37 7.49
CA MET A 132 -12.81 -11.70 6.46
C MET A 132 -13.31 -13.14 6.57
N VAL A 133 -12.61 -14.01 7.29
CA VAL A 133 -13.01 -15.43 7.46
C VAL A 133 -14.35 -15.48 8.19
N GLY A 134 -15.30 -16.28 7.67
CA GLY A 134 -16.64 -16.41 8.21
C GLY A 134 -17.60 -15.26 7.83
N THR A 135 -17.16 -14.32 7.00
CA THR A 135 -18.03 -13.27 6.46
C THR A 135 -18.47 -13.59 5.03
N MET A 136 -19.61 -13.02 4.61
CA MET A 136 -20.08 -13.14 3.25
C MET A 136 -19.38 -12.12 2.35
N GLN A 137 -18.79 -12.59 1.25
CA GLN A 137 -18.07 -11.76 0.31
C GLN A 137 -18.71 -11.80 -1.08
N ARG A 138 -18.86 -10.64 -1.72
CA ARG A 138 -19.23 -10.56 -3.12
C ARG A 138 -17.98 -10.80 -3.97
N ILE A 139 -18.08 -11.65 -4.96
CA ILE A 139 -16.95 -12.06 -5.80
C ILE A 139 -17.28 -11.83 -7.28
N LEU A 140 -16.39 -11.13 -7.98
CA LEU A 140 -16.37 -11.09 -9.44
C LEU A 140 -15.61 -12.33 -9.94
N VAL A 141 -16.31 -13.26 -10.55
CA VAL A 141 -15.71 -14.49 -11.10
C VAL A 141 -14.91 -14.14 -12.35
N GLU A 142 -13.64 -14.53 -12.38
CA GLU A 142 -12.71 -14.28 -13.50
C GLU A 142 -12.51 -15.51 -14.40
N GLY A 143 -12.84 -16.71 -13.91
CA GLY A 143 -12.72 -17.97 -14.65
C GLY A 143 -12.18 -19.10 -13.80
N ALA A 144 -11.61 -20.15 -14.45
CA ALA A 144 -11.01 -21.28 -13.75
C ALA A 144 -9.77 -20.87 -12.94
N ALA A 145 -9.58 -21.46 -11.77
CA ALA A 145 -8.42 -21.21 -10.94
C ALA A 145 -7.14 -21.77 -11.58
N LYS A 146 -6.02 -21.04 -11.44
CA LYS A 146 -4.74 -21.41 -12.08
C LYS A 146 -4.14 -22.72 -11.54
N LYS A 147 -4.44 -23.08 -10.30
CA LYS A 147 -3.86 -24.24 -9.62
C LYS A 147 -4.73 -25.48 -9.72
N ASP A 148 -6.04 -25.31 -9.81
CA ASP A 148 -7.01 -26.40 -9.92
C ASP A 148 -8.14 -25.98 -10.86
N ALA A 149 -8.25 -26.67 -12.00
CA ALA A 149 -9.28 -26.39 -13.00
C ALA A 149 -10.71 -26.77 -12.53
N ALA A 150 -10.86 -27.50 -11.44
CA ALA A 150 -12.15 -27.80 -10.82
C ALA A 150 -12.65 -26.65 -9.92
N GLU A 151 -11.82 -25.67 -9.64
CA GLU A 151 -12.17 -24.46 -8.89
C GLU A 151 -12.34 -23.27 -9.82
N LEU A 152 -13.15 -22.32 -9.38
CA LEU A 152 -13.23 -20.97 -9.95
C LEU A 152 -12.36 -20.01 -9.16
N ALA A 153 -11.80 -19.04 -9.86
CA ALA A 153 -11.11 -17.90 -9.27
C ALA A 153 -11.92 -16.62 -9.48
N GLY A 154 -11.89 -15.76 -8.50
CA GLY A 154 -12.53 -14.44 -8.60
C GLY A 154 -11.89 -13.44 -7.64
N ARG A 155 -12.37 -12.21 -7.72
CA ARG A 155 -11.93 -11.12 -6.86
C ARG A 155 -13.04 -10.60 -5.99
N THR A 156 -12.73 -10.40 -4.73
CA THR A 156 -13.61 -9.67 -3.80
C THR A 156 -13.63 -8.18 -4.12
N ASP A 157 -14.58 -7.44 -3.58
CA ASP A 157 -14.68 -5.98 -3.74
C ASP A 157 -13.40 -5.25 -3.29
N ASN A 158 -12.68 -5.81 -2.33
CA ASN A 158 -11.39 -5.32 -1.86
C ASN A 158 -10.18 -5.94 -2.59
N ASN A 159 -10.41 -6.43 -3.81
CA ASN A 159 -9.39 -6.91 -4.75
C ASN A 159 -8.59 -8.15 -4.30
N ARG A 160 -9.08 -8.95 -3.34
CA ARG A 160 -8.45 -10.22 -2.98
C ARG A 160 -8.88 -11.34 -3.91
N ILE A 161 -7.89 -12.15 -4.30
CA ILE A 161 -8.16 -13.36 -5.10
C ILE A 161 -8.68 -14.45 -4.16
N VAL A 162 -9.78 -15.07 -4.56
CA VAL A 162 -10.41 -16.20 -3.86
C VAL A 162 -10.62 -17.32 -4.85
N ASN A 163 -10.22 -18.54 -4.48
CA ASN A 163 -10.57 -19.76 -5.21
C ASN A 163 -11.70 -20.46 -4.46
N PHE A 164 -12.67 -20.98 -5.18
CA PHE A 164 -13.84 -21.59 -4.59
C PHE A 164 -14.44 -22.66 -5.54
N ALA A 165 -15.09 -23.66 -4.95
CA ALA A 165 -15.83 -24.65 -5.74
C ALA A 165 -17.02 -23.98 -6.42
N GLY A 166 -17.17 -24.18 -7.74
CA GLY A 166 -18.27 -23.62 -8.53
C GLY A 166 -18.40 -24.31 -9.87
N GLN A 167 -19.56 -24.17 -10.47
CA GLN A 167 -19.88 -24.66 -11.81
C GLN A 167 -20.13 -23.49 -12.74
#